data_aaca912b39590012e3fb24dfe9fe343d
#
_entry.id   aaca912b39590012e3fb24dfe9fe343d
#
_cell.length_a   1.000
_cell.length_b   1.000
_cell.length_c   1.000
_cell.angle_alpha   90.00
_cell.angle_beta   90.00
_cell.angle_gamma   90.00
#
_symmetry.space_group_name_H-M   'P 1'
#
loop_
_entity.id
_entity.type
_entity.pdbx_description
1 polymer ?
#
loop_
_entity_poly.entity_id
_entity_poly.type
_entity_poly.pdbx_seq_one_letter_code
_entity_poly.pdbx_strand_id
1 'polypeptide(L)'
;MPMMMKIAYFKTRRLLPVMVAVASLAATAHAAVPGITGPTFNLTAQPAFLNQPDGSTVYSWGYGCNGAPTGFAPAAITGPSCPSMQVPGPTMIVTEGQTVTVNLTNNLPTPAGNTSILFPGFSVTGTGGVTALMSQEAAPGGTVSYTFVASSPGTHSYYSGTQGDLQIEMGLYGALIVLPASIPTNCTSGLHGQ
;
A
#
# COMPACT_ATOMS: atom_id res chain seq x y z
N MET A 1 62.37 -21.25 -25.42
CA MET A 1 61.73 -20.66 -24.29
C MET A 1 60.76 -19.57 -24.76
N PRO A 2 59.62 -19.93 -25.29
CA PRO A 2 58.45 -19.05 -25.25
C PRO A 2 57.11 -19.85 -25.17
N MET A 3 56.85 -20.54 -24.05
CA MET A 3 55.59 -21.30 -23.96
C MET A 3 54.76 -21.01 -22.71
N MET A 4 55.20 -20.06 -21.89
CA MET A 4 54.53 -19.77 -20.61
C MET A 4 53.62 -18.54 -20.60
N MET A 5 53.60 -17.74 -21.67
CA MET A 5 52.86 -16.46 -21.68
C MET A 5 51.44 -16.51 -22.31
N LYS A 6 51.06 -17.65 -22.92
CA LYS A 6 49.75 -17.78 -23.59
C LYS A 6 48.61 -18.27 -22.67
N ILE A 7 48.90 -18.88 -21.53
CA ILE A 7 47.90 -19.49 -20.66
C ILE A 7 47.22 -18.43 -19.75
N ALA A 8 47.92 -17.39 -19.35
CA ALA A 8 47.40 -16.34 -18.49
C ALA A 8 46.36 -15.43 -19.22
N TYR A 9 46.57 -15.21 -20.53
CA TYR A 9 45.71 -14.32 -21.31
C TYR A 9 44.35 -14.92 -21.66
N PHE A 10 44.24 -16.25 -21.67
CA PHE A 10 42.96 -16.92 -22.01
C PHE A 10 41.99 -17.02 -20.81
N LYS A 11 42.48 -17.05 -19.59
CA LYS A 11 41.65 -17.09 -18.36
C LYS A 11 41.04 -15.74 -18.02
N THR A 12 41.77 -14.65 -18.23
CA THR A 12 41.29 -13.29 -17.93
C THR A 12 40.21 -12.83 -18.91
N ARG A 13 40.26 -13.25 -20.18
CA ARG A 13 39.28 -12.85 -21.20
C ARG A 13 37.91 -13.48 -21.05
N ARG A 14 37.80 -14.60 -20.33
CA ARG A 14 36.50 -15.27 -20.04
C ARG A 14 35.84 -14.78 -18.75
N LEU A 15 36.64 -14.23 -17.83
CA LEU A 15 36.09 -13.68 -16.56
C LEU A 15 35.51 -12.28 -16.72
N LEU A 16 36.02 -11.49 -17.67
CA LEU A 16 35.51 -10.13 -17.91
C LEU A 16 34.02 -10.08 -18.33
N PRO A 17 33.55 -10.90 -19.30
CA PRO A 17 32.14 -10.88 -19.68
C PRO A 17 31.20 -11.44 -18.58
N VAL A 18 31.67 -12.36 -17.73
CA VAL A 18 30.89 -12.88 -16.61
C VAL A 18 30.79 -11.81 -15.52
N MET A 19 31.82 -11.05 -15.19
CA MET A 19 31.77 -9.94 -14.25
C MET A 19 30.85 -8.80 -14.74
N VAL A 20 30.88 -8.48 -16.03
CA VAL A 20 30.00 -7.46 -16.62
C VAL A 20 28.55 -7.94 -16.60
N ALA A 21 28.26 -9.21 -16.86
CA ALA A 21 26.91 -9.76 -16.81
C ALA A 21 26.35 -9.82 -15.37
N VAL A 22 27.18 -10.09 -14.37
CA VAL A 22 26.78 -10.06 -12.95
C VAL A 22 26.56 -8.62 -12.47
N ALA A 23 27.37 -7.67 -12.91
CA ALA A 23 27.19 -6.25 -12.57
C ALA A 23 25.93 -5.64 -13.20
N SER A 24 25.50 -6.10 -14.38
CA SER A 24 24.26 -5.63 -15.03
C SER A 24 22.98 -6.17 -14.40
N LEU A 25 23.04 -7.26 -13.64
CA LEU A 25 21.91 -7.82 -12.87
C LEU A 25 21.70 -7.13 -11.50
N ALA A 26 22.68 -6.34 -11.04
CA ALA A 26 22.59 -5.64 -9.75
C ALA A 26 21.94 -4.25 -9.85
N ALA A 27 21.58 -3.80 -11.05
CA ALA A 27 21.09 -2.44 -11.26
C ALA A 27 19.58 -2.42 -11.42
N THR A 28 18.80 -2.47 -10.36
CA THR A 28 17.47 -1.90 -10.22
C THR A 28 16.62 -2.56 -9.11
N ALA A 29 17.17 -2.75 -7.92
CA ALA A 29 16.32 -3.02 -6.77
C ALA A 29 15.77 -1.67 -6.25
N HIS A 30 14.72 -1.16 -6.87
CA HIS A 30 13.95 -0.06 -6.29
C HIS A 30 13.05 -0.63 -5.21
N ALA A 31 13.43 -0.45 -3.95
CA ALA A 31 12.59 -0.80 -2.81
C ALA A 31 11.54 0.31 -2.60
N ALA A 32 10.43 0.24 -3.32
CA ALA A 32 9.27 1.08 -3.07
C ALA A 32 8.10 0.19 -2.62
N VAL A 33 7.36 0.65 -1.62
CA VAL A 33 6.15 -0.05 -1.18
C VAL A 33 5.07 0.12 -2.24
N PRO A 34 4.54 -0.98 -2.83
CA PRO A 34 3.48 -0.88 -3.80
C PRO A 34 2.19 -0.40 -3.13
N GLY A 35 1.46 0.46 -3.83
CA GLY A 35 0.18 0.99 -3.34
C GLY A 35 -0.71 1.49 -4.45
N ILE A 36 -1.93 1.84 -4.08
CA ILE A 36 -2.91 2.48 -4.95
C ILE A 36 -2.76 4.00 -4.85
N THR A 37 -2.94 4.71 -5.97
CA THR A 37 -2.82 6.17 -6.00
C THR A 37 -4.18 6.84 -6.01
N GLY A 38 -4.26 8.01 -5.31
CA GLY A 38 -5.46 8.84 -5.17
C GLY A 38 -5.49 10.05 -6.12
N PRO A 39 -6.36 11.02 -5.84
CA PRO A 39 -6.86 11.37 -4.51
C PRO A 39 -8.17 10.71 -4.06
N THR A 40 -8.87 9.97 -4.92
CA THR A 40 -10.11 9.29 -4.54
C THR A 40 -9.90 7.78 -4.46
N PHE A 41 -10.29 7.19 -3.33
CA PHE A 41 -10.20 5.76 -3.07
C PHE A 41 -11.57 5.18 -2.80
N ASN A 42 -11.94 4.13 -3.51
CA ASN A 42 -13.15 3.37 -3.24
C ASN A 42 -12.75 2.07 -2.59
N LEU A 43 -13.04 1.93 -1.31
CA LEU A 43 -12.68 0.77 -0.49
C LEU A 43 -13.93 -0.01 -0.08
N THR A 44 -13.72 -1.28 0.21
CA THR A 44 -14.70 -2.14 0.87
C THR A 44 -14.08 -2.79 2.08
N ALA A 45 -14.86 -3.00 3.13
CA ALA A 45 -14.53 -3.87 4.25
C ALA A 45 -15.28 -5.18 4.07
N GLN A 46 -14.60 -6.31 4.01
CA GLN A 46 -15.25 -7.62 3.83
C GLN A 46 -14.44 -8.76 4.43
N PRO A 47 -15.07 -9.93 4.68
CA PRO A 47 -14.41 -11.09 5.19
C PRO A 47 -13.75 -11.91 4.05
N ALA A 48 -12.68 -12.63 4.39
CA ALA A 48 -12.14 -13.72 3.59
C ALA A 48 -11.33 -14.69 4.45
N PHE A 49 -10.97 -15.83 3.85
CA PHE A 49 -10.00 -16.73 4.43
C PHE A 49 -8.62 -16.44 3.83
N LEU A 50 -7.65 -16.20 4.68
CA LEU A 50 -6.25 -15.97 4.30
C LEU A 50 -5.47 -17.28 4.42
N ASN A 51 -4.77 -17.65 3.34
CA ASN A 51 -3.89 -18.81 3.36
C ASN A 51 -2.60 -18.51 4.11
N GLN A 52 -2.22 -19.39 5.03
CA GLN A 52 -0.97 -19.32 5.77
C GLN A 52 0.11 -20.15 5.07
N PRO A 53 1.40 -19.89 5.31
CA PRO A 53 2.50 -20.65 4.69
C PRO A 53 2.50 -22.13 5.03
N ASP A 54 1.88 -22.55 6.14
CA ASP A 54 1.73 -23.94 6.57
C ASP A 54 0.54 -24.66 5.90
N GLY A 55 -0.21 -23.95 5.01
CA GLY A 55 -1.39 -24.45 4.32
C GLY A 55 -2.70 -24.33 5.12
N SER A 56 -2.66 -23.82 6.34
CA SER A 56 -3.88 -23.50 7.11
C SER A 56 -4.54 -22.24 6.57
N THR A 57 -5.81 -22.02 6.91
CA THR A 57 -6.56 -20.81 6.57
C THR A 57 -7.04 -20.11 7.82
N VAL A 58 -6.92 -18.77 7.85
CA VAL A 58 -7.41 -17.92 8.94
C VAL A 58 -8.53 -17.06 8.41
N TYR A 59 -9.69 -17.10 9.09
CA TYR A 59 -10.79 -16.19 8.82
C TYR A 59 -10.44 -14.80 9.30
N SER A 60 -10.47 -13.82 8.40
CA SER A 60 -10.08 -12.44 8.67
C SER A 60 -11.05 -11.46 8.02
N TRP A 61 -11.05 -10.21 8.50
CA TRP A 61 -11.67 -9.09 7.84
C TRP A 61 -10.57 -8.17 7.30
N GLY A 62 -10.81 -7.53 6.16
CA GLY A 62 -9.82 -6.63 5.59
C GLY A 62 -10.46 -5.56 4.74
N TYR A 63 -9.72 -4.47 4.59
CA TYR A 63 -10.03 -3.49 3.56
C TYR A 63 -9.48 -3.96 2.22
N GLY A 64 -10.17 -3.61 1.15
CA GLY A 64 -9.75 -3.83 -0.21
C GLY A 64 -10.37 -2.83 -1.16
N CYS A 65 -10.06 -2.95 -2.46
CA CYS A 65 -10.64 -2.06 -3.45
C CYS A 65 -12.08 -2.44 -3.80
N ASN A 66 -12.95 -1.44 -3.85
CA ASN A 66 -14.30 -1.54 -4.41
C ASN A 66 -14.26 -1.09 -5.87
N GLY A 67 -13.84 -1.99 -6.76
CA GLY A 67 -13.57 -1.71 -8.16
C GLY A 67 -12.09 -1.38 -8.45
N ALA A 68 -11.79 -1.02 -9.70
CA ALA A 68 -10.43 -0.68 -10.12
C ALA A 68 -9.98 0.65 -9.49
N PRO A 69 -8.78 0.72 -8.89
CA PRO A 69 -8.24 1.97 -8.38
C PRO A 69 -7.85 2.91 -9.54
N THR A 70 -7.68 4.20 -9.25
CA THR A 70 -7.28 5.22 -10.23
C THR A 70 -5.91 4.92 -10.86
N GLY A 71 -4.99 4.36 -10.06
CA GLY A 71 -3.65 3.97 -10.49
C GLY A 71 -2.89 3.22 -9.40
N PHE A 72 -1.65 2.88 -9.73
CA PHE A 72 -0.73 2.19 -8.83
C PHE A 72 0.61 2.91 -8.81
N ALA A 73 1.32 2.81 -7.70
CA ALA A 73 2.69 3.27 -7.56
C ALA A 73 3.55 2.17 -6.89
N PRO A 74 4.85 2.03 -7.29
CA PRO A 74 5.49 2.72 -8.40
C PRO A 74 4.92 2.25 -9.76
N ALA A 75 4.91 3.14 -10.76
CA ALA A 75 4.34 2.85 -12.08
C ALA A 75 5.05 1.70 -12.84
N ALA A 76 6.25 1.34 -12.41
CA ALA A 76 7.03 0.24 -13.00
C ALA A 76 6.53 -1.17 -12.58
N ILE A 77 5.58 -1.28 -11.66
CA ILE A 77 5.03 -2.57 -11.25
C ILE A 77 4.18 -3.13 -12.40
N THR A 78 4.54 -4.31 -12.89
CA THR A 78 3.76 -5.03 -13.91
C THR A 78 2.71 -5.91 -13.26
N GLY A 79 1.47 -5.85 -13.77
CA GLY A 79 0.35 -6.65 -13.27
C GLY A 79 -0.12 -6.30 -11.85
N PRO A 80 -0.16 -4.99 -11.47
CA PRO A 80 -0.65 -4.63 -10.15
C PRO A 80 -2.12 -4.98 -10.00
N SER A 81 -2.52 -5.39 -8.80
CA SER A 81 -3.91 -5.67 -8.48
C SER A 81 -4.24 -5.12 -7.09
N CYS A 82 -5.49 -4.74 -6.91
CA CYS A 82 -6.02 -4.42 -5.60
C CYS A 82 -7.24 -5.32 -5.38
N PRO A 83 -7.09 -6.41 -4.61
CA PRO A 83 -8.20 -7.30 -4.32
C PRO A 83 -9.26 -6.59 -3.47
N SER A 84 -10.46 -7.14 -3.47
CA SER A 84 -11.57 -6.62 -2.67
C SER A 84 -11.39 -6.86 -1.16
N MET A 85 -10.41 -7.65 -0.76
CA MET A 85 -10.01 -7.87 0.63
C MET A 85 -8.53 -8.26 0.70
N GLN A 86 -7.81 -7.64 1.59
CA GLN A 86 -6.42 -7.99 1.94
C GLN A 86 -6.11 -7.55 3.39
N VAL A 87 -5.11 -8.17 3.98
CA VAL A 87 -4.55 -7.78 5.30
C VAL A 87 -3.02 -7.74 5.17
N PRO A 88 -2.39 -6.60 5.47
CA PRO A 88 -2.99 -5.26 5.70
C PRO A 88 -3.82 -4.79 4.51
N GLY A 89 -4.72 -3.83 4.75
CA GLY A 89 -5.47 -3.14 3.69
C GLY A 89 -4.56 -2.45 2.67
N PRO A 90 -5.09 -2.00 1.53
CA PRO A 90 -4.30 -1.37 0.47
C PRO A 90 -3.48 -0.19 0.99
N THR A 91 -2.19 -0.13 0.65
CA THR A 91 -1.39 1.08 0.88
C THR A 91 -1.91 2.18 -0.03
N MET A 92 -2.41 3.26 0.55
CA MET A 92 -2.85 4.45 -0.18
C MET A 92 -1.69 5.44 -0.33
N ILE A 93 -1.47 5.96 -1.53
CA ILE A 93 -0.38 6.89 -1.83
C ILE A 93 -0.98 8.19 -2.38
N VAL A 94 -0.68 9.30 -1.73
CA VAL A 94 -1.14 10.65 -2.08
C VAL A 94 0.01 11.64 -1.98
N THR A 95 -0.16 12.84 -2.52
CA THR A 95 0.83 13.91 -2.41
C THR A 95 0.36 14.94 -1.38
N GLU A 96 1.30 15.53 -0.65
CA GLU A 96 1.06 16.61 0.30
C GLU A 96 0.23 17.74 -0.32
N GLY A 97 -0.74 18.23 0.44
CA GLY A 97 -1.67 19.27 0.01
C GLY A 97 -2.88 18.75 -0.78
N GLN A 98 -2.92 17.49 -1.22
CA GLN A 98 -4.09 16.94 -1.89
C GLN A 98 -5.28 16.82 -0.94
N THR A 99 -6.46 17.15 -1.46
CA THR A 99 -7.73 16.78 -0.80
C THR A 99 -8.05 15.34 -1.17
N VAL A 100 -8.04 14.47 -0.16
CA VAL A 100 -8.25 13.03 -0.28
C VAL A 100 -9.70 12.69 0.05
N THR A 101 -10.32 11.83 -0.73
CA THR A 101 -11.65 11.27 -0.47
C THR A 101 -11.55 9.74 -0.41
N VAL A 102 -12.01 9.15 0.67
CA VAL A 102 -12.09 7.70 0.85
C VAL A 102 -13.53 7.29 1.05
N ASN A 103 -14.07 6.54 0.10
CA ASN A 103 -15.42 5.96 0.17
C ASN A 103 -15.29 4.53 0.68
N LEU A 104 -15.93 4.22 1.80
CA LEU A 104 -15.93 2.90 2.42
C LEU A 104 -17.32 2.26 2.31
N THR A 105 -17.38 1.09 1.69
CA THR A 105 -18.58 0.23 1.67
C THR A 105 -18.41 -0.91 2.67
N ASN A 106 -19.40 -1.11 3.52
CA ASN A 106 -19.39 -2.17 4.53
C ASN A 106 -20.02 -3.44 4.00
N ASN A 107 -19.21 -4.41 3.59
CA ASN A 107 -19.62 -5.75 3.18
C ASN A 107 -19.23 -6.82 4.23
N LEU A 108 -19.03 -6.41 5.49
CA LEU A 108 -18.81 -7.33 6.60
C LEU A 108 -20.09 -8.12 6.88
N PRO A 109 -19.98 -9.30 7.52
CA PRO A 109 -21.14 -10.05 7.99
C PRO A 109 -22.02 -9.19 8.91
N THR A 110 -23.32 -9.33 8.83
CA THR A 110 -24.28 -8.55 9.65
C THR A 110 -23.93 -8.53 11.15
N PRO A 111 -23.47 -9.63 11.78
CA PRO A 111 -23.07 -9.60 13.20
C PRO A 111 -21.85 -8.72 13.52
N ALA A 112 -21.03 -8.34 12.51
CA ALA A 112 -19.92 -7.41 12.71
C ALA A 112 -20.41 -5.98 12.97
N GLY A 113 -21.66 -5.68 12.60
CA GLY A 113 -22.26 -4.36 12.76
C GLY A 113 -21.68 -3.31 11.82
N ASN A 114 -21.62 -2.09 12.30
CA ASN A 114 -21.05 -0.97 11.56
C ASN A 114 -19.53 -1.07 11.47
N THR A 115 -18.94 -0.37 10.49
CA THR A 115 -17.48 -0.20 10.38
C THR A 115 -17.13 1.21 9.94
N SER A 116 -15.91 1.63 10.23
CA SER A 116 -15.41 2.96 9.88
C SER A 116 -13.93 2.94 9.57
N ILE A 117 -13.37 4.08 9.13
CA ILE A 117 -11.93 4.29 9.04
C ILE A 117 -11.57 5.57 9.80
N LEU A 118 -10.56 5.49 10.65
CA LEU A 118 -9.86 6.63 11.24
C LEU A 118 -8.56 6.89 10.48
N PHE A 119 -8.22 8.16 10.35
CA PHE A 119 -6.97 8.65 9.76
C PHE A 119 -6.24 9.53 10.78
N PRO A 120 -5.52 8.94 11.73
CA PRO A 120 -4.82 9.70 12.77
C PRO A 120 -3.85 10.72 12.17
N GLY A 121 -3.86 11.92 12.75
CA GLY A 121 -3.02 13.03 12.29
C GLY A 121 -3.65 13.94 11.25
N PHE A 122 -4.87 13.62 10.75
CA PHE A 122 -5.60 14.44 9.80
C PHE A 122 -6.93 14.93 10.37
N SER A 123 -7.35 16.13 9.92
CA SER A 123 -8.69 16.64 10.20
C SER A 123 -9.67 16.09 9.18
N VAL A 124 -10.46 15.10 9.59
CA VAL A 124 -11.34 14.33 8.70
C VAL A 124 -12.78 14.80 8.83
N THR A 125 -13.45 15.00 7.70
CA THR A 125 -14.91 15.19 7.62
C THR A 125 -15.54 13.93 7.08
N GLY A 126 -16.42 13.30 7.87
CA GLY A 126 -17.23 12.17 7.45
C GLY A 126 -18.59 12.63 6.92
N THR A 127 -19.07 12.03 5.83
CA THR A 127 -20.39 12.27 5.24
C THR A 127 -21.07 10.97 4.85
N GLY A 128 -22.39 10.94 4.93
CA GLY A 128 -23.16 9.70 4.75
C GLY A 128 -23.03 8.78 5.96
N GLY A 129 -23.56 7.56 5.84
CA GLY A 129 -23.51 6.59 6.92
C GLY A 129 -24.32 6.98 8.15
N VAL A 130 -23.92 6.49 9.32
CA VAL A 130 -24.54 6.76 10.62
C VAL A 130 -23.55 7.48 11.53
N THR A 131 -24.05 8.40 12.35
CA THR A 131 -23.21 9.14 13.31
C THR A 131 -22.79 8.21 14.44
N ALA A 132 -21.50 8.22 14.77
CA ALA A 132 -20.93 7.46 15.86
C ALA A 132 -19.99 8.32 16.72
N LEU A 133 -19.36 7.71 17.72
CA LEU A 133 -18.54 8.42 18.69
C LEU A 133 -17.30 9.08 18.10
N MET A 134 -16.57 8.36 17.23
CA MET A 134 -15.29 8.81 16.70
C MET A 134 -15.39 9.39 15.30
N SER A 135 -16.35 8.94 14.50
CA SER A 135 -16.52 9.33 13.10
C SER A 135 -17.91 8.92 12.62
N GLN A 136 -18.20 9.16 11.33
CA GLN A 136 -19.32 8.50 10.65
C GLN A 136 -18.97 7.04 10.38
N GLU A 137 -19.96 6.14 10.47
CA GLU A 137 -19.80 4.70 10.24
C GLU A 137 -20.67 4.23 9.08
N ALA A 138 -20.18 3.25 8.33
CA ALA A 138 -20.98 2.52 7.36
C ALA A 138 -21.76 1.40 8.05
N ALA A 139 -23.08 1.44 8.01
CA ALA A 139 -23.93 0.33 8.43
C ALA A 139 -23.73 -0.88 7.49
N PRO A 140 -24.12 -2.11 7.88
CA PRO A 140 -24.03 -3.28 6.99
C PRO A 140 -24.69 -3.01 5.63
N GLY A 141 -23.94 -3.20 4.53
CA GLY A 141 -24.34 -2.87 3.16
C GLY A 141 -24.31 -1.38 2.81
N GLY A 142 -24.05 -0.50 3.78
CA GLY A 142 -24.00 0.96 3.60
C GLY A 142 -22.62 1.47 3.18
N THR A 143 -22.58 2.76 2.85
CA THR A 143 -21.36 3.47 2.47
C THR A 143 -21.20 4.75 3.26
N VAL A 144 -19.95 5.11 3.60
CA VAL A 144 -19.56 6.38 4.22
C VAL A 144 -18.40 6.96 3.44
N SER A 145 -18.31 8.29 3.37
CA SER A 145 -17.22 9.00 2.72
C SER A 145 -16.44 9.84 3.73
N TYR A 146 -15.12 9.76 3.68
CA TYR A 146 -14.19 10.55 4.49
C TYR A 146 -13.39 11.48 3.60
N THR A 147 -13.33 12.76 3.96
CA THR A 147 -12.57 13.77 3.22
C THR A 147 -11.61 14.48 4.16
N PHE A 148 -10.35 14.61 3.75
CA PHE A 148 -9.31 15.34 4.49
C PHE A 148 -8.25 15.89 3.55
N VAL A 149 -7.45 16.84 4.03
CA VAL A 149 -6.26 17.32 3.34
C VAL A 149 -5.05 16.54 3.84
N ALA A 150 -4.27 15.98 2.93
CA ALA A 150 -3.02 15.29 3.23
C ALA A 150 -1.93 16.32 3.61
N SER A 151 -1.98 16.86 4.82
CA SER A 151 -1.20 18.03 5.25
C SER A 151 0.18 17.70 5.83
N SER A 152 0.49 16.41 6.06
CA SER A 152 1.72 15.98 6.71
C SER A 152 2.40 14.87 5.92
N PRO A 153 3.54 15.12 5.28
CA PRO A 153 4.31 14.09 4.59
C PRO A 153 4.79 13.00 5.55
N GLY A 154 4.83 11.75 5.05
CA GLY A 154 5.28 10.60 5.82
C GLY A 154 4.37 9.40 5.69
N THR A 155 4.62 8.40 6.53
CA THR A 155 3.81 7.17 6.60
C THR A 155 2.87 7.26 7.80
N HIS A 156 1.58 7.15 7.54
CA HIS A 156 0.50 7.16 8.51
C HIS A 156 -0.22 5.82 8.47
N SER A 157 -0.83 5.43 9.59
CA SER A 157 -1.76 4.29 9.62
C SER A 157 -3.19 4.76 9.39
N TYR A 158 -4.02 3.88 8.84
CA TYR A 158 -5.47 3.98 8.92
C TYR A 158 -6.03 2.68 9.47
N TYR A 159 -7.11 2.75 10.24
CA TYR A 159 -7.70 1.58 10.88
C TYR A 159 -9.14 1.84 11.29
N SER A 160 -9.88 0.76 11.65
CA SER A 160 -11.26 0.88 12.10
C SER A 160 -11.39 1.65 13.41
N GLY A 161 -12.29 2.61 13.45
CA GLY A 161 -12.73 3.32 14.67
C GLY A 161 -13.93 2.68 15.35
N THR A 162 -14.46 1.60 14.78
CA THR A 162 -15.63 0.88 15.28
C THR A 162 -15.19 -0.44 15.90
N GLN A 163 -15.51 -0.71 17.16
CA GLN A 163 -15.11 -1.93 17.88
C GLN A 163 -13.62 -2.23 17.64
N GLY A 164 -12.74 -1.27 17.94
CA GLY A 164 -11.31 -1.32 17.59
C GLY A 164 -10.57 -2.54 18.12
N ASP A 165 -10.96 -3.06 19.29
CA ASP A 165 -10.48 -4.29 19.89
C ASP A 165 -10.76 -5.53 19.01
N LEU A 166 -11.89 -5.58 18.31
CA LEU A 166 -12.27 -6.68 17.42
C LEU A 166 -11.85 -6.42 15.98
N GLN A 167 -12.23 -5.27 15.41
CA GLN A 167 -12.12 -5.03 13.97
C GLN A 167 -10.67 -4.85 13.53
N ILE A 168 -9.81 -4.26 14.36
CA ILE A 168 -8.37 -4.15 14.09
C ILE A 168 -7.70 -5.52 14.21
N GLU A 169 -8.02 -6.30 15.24
CA GLU A 169 -7.48 -7.67 15.41
C GLU A 169 -7.89 -8.59 14.24
N MET A 170 -9.09 -8.39 13.70
CA MET A 170 -9.55 -9.13 12.52
C MET A 170 -8.83 -8.71 11.23
N GLY A 171 -8.15 -7.53 11.17
CA GLY A 171 -7.35 -7.10 10.04
C GLY A 171 -7.79 -5.79 9.36
N LEU A 172 -8.70 -5.02 9.96
CA LEU A 172 -9.16 -3.74 9.41
C LEU A 172 -8.17 -2.60 9.73
N TYR A 173 -7.01 -2.63 9.09
CA TYR A 173 -5.96 -1.60 9.17
C TYR A 173 -5.12 -1.57 7.88
N GLY A 174 -4.42 -0.46 7.64
CA GLY A 174 -3.52 -0.29 6.50
C GLY A 174 -2.64 0.94 6.63
N ALA A 175 -1.93 1.29 5.55
CA ALA A 175 -1.00 2.40 5.51
C ALA A 175 -1.44 3.48 4.50
N LEU A 176 -1.25 4.75 4.88
CA LEU A 176 -1.37 5.92 4.01
C LEU A 176 0.00 6.58 3.91
N ILE A 177 0.54 6.67 2.71
CA ILE A 177 1.80 7.36 2.43
C ILE A 177 1.49 8.71 1.82
N VAL A 178 1.93 9.76 2.47
CA VAL A 178 1.87 11.13 1.97
C VAL A 178 3.25 11.51 1.45
N LEU A 179 3.38 11.59 0.13
CA LEU A 179 4.61 12.04 -0.53
C LEU A 179 4.73 13.56 -0.37
N PRO A 180 5.94 14.10 -0.13
CA PRO A 180 6.12 15.55 -0.05
C PRO A 180 5.78 16.22 -1.40
N ALA A 181 5.22 17.43 -1.35
CA ALA A 181 4.88 18.21 -2.55
C ALA A 181 6.11 18.56 -3.42
N SER A 182 7.28 18.64 -2.79
CA SER A 182 8.57 18.80 -3.46
C SER A 182 9.56 17.77 -2.92
N ILE A 183 10.34 17.17 -3.81
CA ILE A 183 11.37 16.20 -3.41
C ILE A 183 12.41 16.92 -2.55
N PRO A 184 12.68 16.46 -1.31
CA PRO A 184 13.72 17.05 -0.47
C PRO A 184 15.08 17.01 -1.19
N THR A 185 15.87 18.07 -1.07
CA THR A 185 17.17 18.21 -1.74
C THR A 185 18.13 17.05 -1.43
N ASN A 186 18.02 16.47 -0.24
CA ASN A 186 18.82 15.32 0.18
C ASN A 186 18.44 14.01 -0.57
N CYS A 187 17.27 13.96 -1.23
CA CYS A 187 16.78 12.80 -1.98
C CYS A 187 17.06 12.93 -3.48
N THR A 188 17.61 14.06 -3.94
CA THR A 188 17.89 14.30 -5.38
C THR A 188 19.24 13.77 -5.84
N SER A 189 20.12 13.33 -4.94
CA SER A 189 21.37 12.64 -5.30
C SER A 189 21.05 11.22 -5.79
N GLY A 190 21.51 10.83 -6.97
CA GLY A 190 21.15 9.64 -7.74
C GLY A 190 21.21 8.25 -7.08
N LEU A 191 21.28 8.19 -5.75
CA LEU A 191 21.16 6.98 -4.92
C LEU A 191 19.70 6.70 -4.49
N HIS A 192 18.79 7.66 -4.68
CA HIS A 192 17.37 7.55 -4.30
C HIS A 192 16.47 7.83 -5.52
N GLY A 193 16.81 7.23 -6.68
CA GLY A 193 16.00 7.34 -7.89
C GLY A 193 14.56 6.92 -7.62
N GLN A 194 13.61 7.82 -7.94
CA GLN A 194 12.18 7.53 -8.03
C GLN A 194 11.85 6.80 -9.33
#